data_2b22accf3e0b7503171a204d873efbb7
#
_entry.id   2b22accf3e0b7503171a204d873efbb7
#
_cell.length_a   1.000
_cell.length_b   1.000
_cell.length_c   1.000
_cell.angle_alpha   90.00
_cell.angle_beta   90.00
_cell.angle_gamma   90.00
#
_symmetry.space_group_name_H-M   'P 1'
#
loop_
_entity.id
_entity.type
_entity.pdbx_description
1 polymer ?
#
loop_
_entity_poly.entity_id
_entity_poly.type
_entity_poly.pdbx_seq_one_letter_code
_entity_poly.pdbx_strand_id
1 'polypeptide(L)'
;MTQDRGFAPPDLPGWASDLIRGDEGLSTGQVVRPAFGGRTPAATTRPATPQARTPENRVLEQNCIDGLNALPAGSVDLVFADPPYNLQLGGDLHRPNNTRVDGVDDAWDQFDDLAAYDAFCRQWLTAARHALKDDGSIWVIGSYHNIFRLGALLQDMGFWILNDVVWRKTNPMPNFRGRRFTNAHETLIWAAKSPK
;
A
#
# COMPACT_ATOMS: atom_id res chain seq x y z
N MET A 1 20.66 29.02 -37.21
CA MET A 1 19.22 28.87 -37.49
C MET A 1 18.87 27.40 -37.30
N THR A 2 18.56 27.00 -36.10
CA THR A 2 18.15 25.62 -35.71
C THR A 2 16.62 25.63 -35.66
N GLN A 3 15.97 24.89 -36.55
CA GLN A 3 14.53 24.73 -36.58
C GLN A 3 14.11 23.83 -35.42
N ASP A 4 13.34 24.38 -34.53
CA ASP A 4 12.61 23.71 -33.47
C ASP A 4 11.53 22.82 -34.12
N ARG A 5 11.74 21.49 -34.10
CA ARG A 5 10.71 20.53 -34.53
C ARG A 5 9.81 20.29 -33.33
N GLY A 6 8.71 21.02 -33.28
CA GLY A 6 7.64 20.78 -32.29
C GLY A 6 7.19 19.33 -32.33
N PHE A 7 7.29 18.67 -31.16
CA PHE A 7 6.76 17.33 -30.93
C PHE A 7 5.24 17.45 -30.85
N ALA A 8 4.53 16.93 -31.83
CA ALA A 8 3.09 16.77 -31.76
C ALA A 8 2.79 15.55 -30.86
N PRO A 9 1.95 15.68 -29.83
CA PRO A 9 1.54 14.53 -29.04
C PRO A 9 0.75 13.54 -29.91
N PRO A 10 0.88 12.22 -29.67
CA PRO A 10 0.09 11.23 -30.40
C PRO A 10 -1.40 11.42 -30.14
N ASP A 11 -2.23 11.11 -31.15
CA ASP A 11 -3.68 11.14 -31.04
C ASP A 11 -4.16 10.31 -29.86
N LEU A 12 -4.81 10.96 -28.92
CA LEU A 12 -5.37 10.30 -27.72
C LEU A 12 -6.61 9.48 -28.14
N PRO A 13 -6.77 8.26 -27.60
CA PRO A 13 -7.96 7.47 -27.84
C PRO A 13 -9.22 8.22 -27.36
N GLY A 14 -10.36 8.03 -28.05
CA GLY A 14 -11.59 8.82 -27.91
C GLY A 14 -12.12 9.00 -26.48
N TRP A 15 -11.85 8.05 -25.57
CA TRP A 15 -12.23 8.16 -24.16
C TRP A 15 -11.45 9.24 -23.37
N ALA A 16 -10.27 9.62 -23.84
CA ALA A 16 -9.45 10.66 -23.19
C ALA A 16 -9.90 12.08 -23.53
N SER A 17 -10.66 12.25 -24.62
CA SER A 17 -11.18 13.54 -25.07
C SER A 17 -12.35 14.03 -24.19
N ASP A 18 -13.07 13.12 -23.53
CA ASP A 18 -14.23 13.46 -22.70
C ASP A 18 -13.84 13.95 -21.29
N LEU A 19 -12.62 13.67 -20.86
CA LEU A 19 -12.07 14.14 -19.59
C LEU A 19 -11.60 15.62 -19.62
N ILE A 20 -11.43 16.20 -20.80
CA ILE A 20 -10.89 17.56 -20.97
C ILE A 20 -12.00 18.58 -21.21
N ARG A 21 -13.21 18.17 -21.56
CA ARG A 21 -14.37 19.07 -21.69
C ARG A 21 -14.98 19.29 -20.32
N GLY A 22 -14.59 20.38 -19.67
CA GLY A 22 -15.27 20.90 -18.51
C GLY A 22 -16.74 21.15 -18.85
N ASP A 23 -17.62 20.52 -18.07
CA ASP A 23 -19.06 20.63 -18.17
C ASP A 23 -19.50 22.05 -17.74
N GLU A 24 -19.72 22.92 -18.71
CA GLU A 24 -20.46 24.17 -18.50
C GLU A 24 -21.95 23.87 -18.66
N GLY A 25 -22.62 23.71 -17.53
CA GLY A 25 -24.08 23.75 -17.56
C GLY A 25 -24.80 22.78 -16.64
N LEU A 26 -24.75 22.98 -15.33
CA LEU A 26 -25.80 22.51 -14.45
C LEU A 26 -26.54 23.66 -13.80
N SER A 27 -27.78 23.83 -14.28
CA SER A 27 -28.82 24.69 -13.76
C SER A 27 -29.00 24.49 -12.25
N THR A 28 -29.01 25.61 -11.51
CA THR A 28 -29.34 25.67 -10.08
C THR A 28 -30.79 25.26 -9.84
N GLY A 29 -30.99 23.99 -9.54
CA GLY A 29 -32.25 23.46 -9.01
C GLY A 29 -32.45 23.91 -7.56
N GLN A 30 -33.44 24.74 -7.34
CA GLN A 30 -33.88 25.23 -6.03
C GLN A 30 -34.38 24.06 -5.18
N VAL A 31 -33.61 23.64 -4.14
CA VAL A 31 -34.04 22.62 -3.18
C VAL A 31 -35.02 23.27 -2.18
N VAL A 32 -36.30 23.00 -2.34
CA VAL A 32 -37.31 23.35 -1.35
C VAL A 32 -37.19 22.40 -0.16
N ARG A 33 -36.77 22.91 1.00
CA ARG A 33 -36.78 22.15 2.25
C ARG A 33 -38.14 22.25 2.91
N PRO A 34 -38.85 21.13 3.16
CA PRO A 34 -40.02 21.17 4.00
C PRO A 34 -39.64 21.41 5.47
N ALA A 35 -40.23 22.43 6.07
CA ALA A 35 -40.07 22.69 7.49
C ALA A 35 -40.97 21.72 8.28
N PHE A 36 -40.35 20.66 8.82
CA PHE A 36 -40.97 19.84 9.86
C PHE A 36 -40.51 20.34 11.22
N GLY A 37 -41.38 21.04 11.93
CA GLY A 37 -41.22 21.31 13.35
C GLY A 37 -41.40 20.02 14.15
N GLY A 38 -40.30 19.38 14.49
CA GLY A 38 -40.22 18.22 15.37
C GLY A 38 -39.27 18.52 16.52
N ARG A 39 -39.83 18.48 17.77
CA ARG A 39 -39.00 18.56 18.99
C ARG A 39 -37.88 17.55 18.92
N THR A 40 -36.65 18.04 18.94
CA THR A 40 -35.44 17.19 19.07
C THR A 40 -35.49 16.48 20.43
N PRO A 41 -35.51 15.15 20.50
CA PRO A 41 -35.29 14.46 21.78
C PRO A 41 -33.90 14.81 22.28
N ALA A 42 -33.78 15.07 23.57
CA ALA A 42 -32.51 15.29 24.23
C ALA A 42 -31.58 14.09 23.91
N ALA A 43 -30.41 14.38 23.35
CA ALA A 43 -29.39 13.37 23.08
C ALA A 43 -29.00 12.74 24.42
N THR A 44 -29.42 11.50 24.64
CA THR A 44 -28.90 10.65 25.69
C THR A 44 -27.42 10.43 25.36
N THR A 45 -26.55 11.05 26.11
CA THR A 45 -25.11 10.82 26.05
C THR A 45 -24.85 9.37 26.40
N ARG A 46 -24.71 8.54 25.37
CA ARG A 46 -24.20 7.17 25.51
C ARG A 46 -22.83 7.28 26.17
N PRO A 47 -22.56 6.56 27.26
CA PRO A 47 -21.23 6.59 27.88
C PRO A 47 -20.19 6.23 26.81
N ALA A 48 -19.17 7.07 26.65
CA ALA A 48 -18.09 6.81 25.73
C ALA A 48 -17.45 5.47 26.08
N THR A 49 -17.48 4.54 25.16
CA THR A 49 -16.72 3.28 25.27
C THR A 49 -15.27 3.67 25.51
N PRO A 50 -14.56 3.07 26.48
CA PRO A 50 -13.17 3.38 26.72
C PRO A 50 -12.41 3.25 25.40
N GLN A 51 -11.84 4.34 24.89
CA GLN A 51 -11.02 4.27 23.69
C GLN A 51 -9.86 3.34 23.97
N ALA A 52 -9.72 2.29 23.16
CA ALA A 52 -8.57 1.40 23.23
C ALA A 52 -7.30 2.27 23.13
N ARG A 53 -6.38 2.11 24.07
CA ARG A 53 -5.10 2.83 24.03
C ARG A 53 -4.19 2.15 23.03
N THR A 54 -3.51 2.93 22.21
CA THR A 54 -2.44 2.43 21.34
C THR A 54 -1.34 1.83 22.26
N PRO A 55 -0.93 0.56 22.04
CA PRO A 55 0.17 -0.01 22.80
C PRO A 55 1.48 0.73 22.49
N GLU A 56 2.24 1.09 23.51
CA GLU A 56 3.49 1.84 23.37
C GLU A 56 4.67 0.94 23.76
N ASN A 57 5.77 1.01 22.98
CA ASN A 57 7.04 0.34 23.24
C ASN A 57 6.90 -1.17 23.51
N ARG A 58 6.09 -1.87 22.69
CA ARG A 58 5.81 -3.29 22.83
C ARG A 58 6.01 -4.03 21.51
N VAL A 59 6.48 -5.26 21.62
CA VAL A 59 6.39 -6.26 20.55
C VAL A 59 5.12 -7.06 20.78
N LEU A 60 4.28 -7.19 19.75
CA LEU A 60 3.05 -7.96 19.77
C LEU A 60 3.22 -9.17 18.86
N GLU A 61 3.30 -10.36 19.44
CA GLU A 61 3.38 -11.62 18.69
C GLU A 61 1.97 -12.10 18.35
N GLN A 62 1.46 -11.63 17.21
CA GLN A 62 0.10 -11.93 16.74
C GLN A 62 -0.04 -11.72 15.24
N ASN A 63 -1.17 -12.12 14.68
CA ASN A 63 -1.52 -11.80 13.30
C ASN A 63 -1.54 -10.27 13.09
N CYS A 64 -0.80 -9.78 12.10
CA CYS A 64 -0.64 -8.33 11.88
C CYS A 64 -1.97 -7.64 11.53
N ILE A 65 -2.89 -8.32 10.84
CA ILE A 65 -4.19 -7.76 10.46
C ILE A 65 -5.04 -7.55 11.71
N ASP A 66 -5.07 -8.54 12.62
CA ASP A 66 -5.80 -8.44 13.89
C ASP A 66 -5.19 -7.35 14.79
N GLY A 67 -3.85 -7.32 14.84
CA GLY A 67 -3.12 -6.31 15.60
C GLY A 67 -3.40 -4.89 15.12
N LEU A 68 -3.35 -4.66 13.82
CA LEU A 68 -3.64 -3.36 13.23
C LEU A 68 -5.10 -2.94 13.39
N ASN A 69 -6.05 -3.89 13.24
CA ASN A 69 -7.48 -3.63 13.44
C ASN A 69 -7.84 -3.32 14.90
N ALA A 70 -7.05 -3.78 15.85
CA ALA A 70 -7.23 -3.48 17.28
C ALA A 70 -6.78 -2.06 17.66
N LEU A 71 -6.00 -1.39 16.80
CA LEU A 71 -5.56 -0.01 17.02
C LEU A 71 -6.72 0.97 16.80
N PRO A 72 -6.78 2.06 17.58
CA PRO A 72 -7.73 3.13 17.31
C PRO A 72 -7.51 3.73 15.91
N ALA A 73 -8.59 4.09 15.24
CA ALA A 73 -8.51 4.80 13.96
C ALA A 73 -7.70 6.09 14.09
N GLY A 74 -6.79 6.35 13.15
CA GLY A 74 -6.01 7.58 13.12
C GLY A 74 -5.07 7.76 14.30
N SER A 75 -4.55 6.67 14.90
CA SER A 75 -3.68 6.71 16.07
C SER A 75 -2.19 6.60 15.76
N VAL A 76 -1.83 6.25 14.53
CA VAL A 76 -0.46 5.93 14.11
C VAL A 76 0.06 6.98 13.12
N ASP A 77 1.25 7.52 13.38
CA ASP A 77 1.90 8.51 12.51
C ASP A 77 2.62 7.85 11.34
N LEU A 78 3.23 6.68 11.59
CA LEU A 78 4.06 5.97 10.63
C LEU A 78 3.84 4.47 10.73
N VAL A 79 3.65 3.82 9.60
CA VAL A 79 3.76 2.36 9.44
C VAL A 79 5.01 2.04 8.64
N PHE A 80 5.88 1.17 9.17
CA PHE A 80 6.97 0.56 8.42
C PHE A 80 6.68 -0.93 8.28
N ALA A 81 6.47 -1.40 7.06
CA ALA A 81 6.03 -2.76 6.79
C ALA A 81 7.05 -3.55 5.97
N ASP A 82 7.36 -4.74 6.46
CA ASP A 82 8.14 -5.77 5.76
C ASP A 82 7.22 -7.00 5.59
N PRO A 83 6.32 -7.00 4.59
CA PRO A 83 5.34 -8.05 4.40
C PRO A 83 5.97 -9.31 3.81
N PRO A 84 5.28 -10.46 3.84
CA PRO A 84 5.67 -11.64 3.09
C PRO A 84 6.00 -11.32 1.64
N TYR A 85 7.07 -11.89 1.10
CA TYR A 85 7.53 -11.64 -0.27
C TYR A 85 6.92 -12.58 -1.30
N ASN A 86 6.23 -13.63 -0.83
CA ASN A 86 5.72 -14.72 -1.66
C ASN A 86 6.85 -15.32 -2.53
N LEU A 87 7.98 -15.58 -1.88
CA LEU A 87 9.15 -16.18 -2.53
C LEU A 87 8.85 -17.63 -2.85
N GLN A 88 8.21 -17.90 -3.98
CA GLN A 88 8.00 -19.26 -4.48
C GLN A 88 9.36 -19.82 -4.98
N LEU A 89 10.25 -20.13 -4.05
CA LEU A 89 11.52 -20.74 -4.32
C LEU A 89 11.30 -22.24 -4.50
N GLY A 90 11.10 -22.68 -5.73
CA GLY A 90 11.01 -24.09 -6.06
C GLY A 90 12.37 -24.78 -5.87
N GLY A 91 12.55 -25.46 -4.76
CA GLY A 91 13.71 -26.31 -4.48
C GLY A 91 14.70 -25.75 -3.46
N ASP A 92 15.58 -26.64 -2.98
CA ASP A 92 16.63 -26.29 -2.02
C ASP A 92 17.64 -25.30 -2.63
N LEU A 93 17.81 -24.17 -1.96
CA LEU A 93 18.86 -23.21 -2.27
C LEU A 93 20.16 -23.68 -1.61
N HIS A 94 21.20 -23.89 -2.41
CA HIS A 94 22.53 -24.23 -1.92
C HIS A 94 23.50 -23.08 -2.15
N ARG A 95 24.39 -22.84 -1.17
CA ARG A 95 25.54 -21.96 -1.35
C ARG A 95 26.58 -22.65 -2.25
N PRO A 96 27.60 -21.90 -2.78
CA PRO A 96 28.65 -22.48 -3.61
C PRO A 96 29.44 -23.62 -2.93
N ASN A 97 29.49 -23.60 -1.62
CA ASN A 97 30.12 -24.64 -0.80
C ASN A 97 29.18 -25.83 -0.51
N ASN A 98 28.07 -25.92 -1.24
CA ASN A 98 27.05 -26.98 -1.13
C ASN A 98 26.30 -27.02 0.21
N THR A 99 26.45 -26.00 1.07
CA THR A 99 25.62 -25.88 2.27
C THR A 99 24.23 -25.38 1.88
N ARG A 100 23.19 -26.00 2.44
CA ARG A 100 21.80 -25.56 2.26
C ARG A 100 21.64 -24.14 2.81
N VAL A 101 21.02 -23.26 2.04
CA VAL A 101 20.52 -21.97 2.55
C VAL A 101 19.18 -22.29 3.16
N ASP A 102 19.01 -21.94 4.41
CA ASP A 102 17.72 -21.89 5.05
C ASP A 102 16.94 -20.75 4.37
N GLY A 103 16.26 -21.12 3.28
CA GLY A 103 15.40 -20.22 2.53
C GLY A 103 14.12 -20.07 3.30
N VAL A 104 13.40 -18.95 3.11
CA VAL A 104 12.08 -18.78 3.70
C VAL A 104 11.14 -19.74 2.99
N ASP A 105 10.90 -20.90 3.61
CA ASP A 105 9.92 -21.91 3.20
C ASP A 105 8.76 -22.00 4.24
N ASP A 106 8.68 -21.01 5.12
CA ASP A 106 7.65 -20.88 6.13
C ASP A 106 6.26 -20.70 5.50
N ALA A 107 5.26 -21.35 6.09
CA ALA A 107 3.88 -21.33 5.61
C ALA A 107 3.29 -19.90 5.51
N TRP A 108 3.78 -18.96 6.31
CA TRP A 108 3.30 -17.56 6.29
C TRP A 108 3.79 -16.77 5.07
N ASP A 109 4.84 -17.22 4.35
CA ASP A 109 5.34 -16.60 3.11
C ASP A 109 4.93 -17.39 1.86
N GLN A 110 4.00 -18.34 1.99
CA GLN A 110 3.52 -19.16 0.88
C GLN A 110 2.04 -18.87 0.60
N PHE A 111 1.75 -18.55 -0.64
CA PHE A 111 0.39 -18.31 -1.12
C PHE A 111 0.11 -19.21 -2.33
N ASP A 112 -1.10 -19.73 -2.42
CA ASP A 112 -1.50 -20.64 -3.49
C ASP A 112 -1.33 -20.02 -4.88
N ASP A 113 -1.67 -18.73 -4.97
CA ASP A 113 -1.54 -17.94 -6.19
C ASP A 113 -1.35 -16.44 -5.89
N LEU A 114 -1.17 -15.65 -6.93
CA LEU A 114 -1.02 -14.21 -6.82
C LEU A 114 -2.32 -13.50 -6.38
N ALA A 115 -3.49 -14.09 -6.62
CA ALA A 115 -4.75 -13.52 -6.19
C ALA A 115 -4.91 -13.64 -4.67
N ALA A 116 -4.52 -14.79 -4.09
CA ALA A 116 -4.47 -15.01 -2.65
C ALA A 116 -3.48 -14.05 -1.98
N TYR A 117 -2.31 -13.85 -2.57
CA TYR A 117 -1.34 -12.86 -2.11
C TYR A 117 -1.90 -11.43 -2.12
N ASP A 118 -2.55 -11.03 -3.22
CA ASP A 118 -3.18 -9.70 -3.32
C ASP A 118 -4.30 -9.51 -2.30
N ALA A 119 -5.11 -10.55 -2.07
CA ALA A 119 -6.18 -10.51 -1.07
C ALA A 119 -5.62 -10.30 0.34
N PHE A 120 -4.54 -11.00 0.70
CA PHE A 120 -3.82 -10.79 1.95
C PHE A 120 -3.26 -9.36 2.04
N CYS A 121 -2.58 -8.89 0.99
CA CYS A 121 -2.01 -7.55 0.97
C CYS A 121 -3.09 -6.47 1.12
N ARG A 122 -4.25 -6.61 0.47
CA ARG A 122 -5.38 -5.68 0.64
C ARG A 122 -5.89 -5.66 2.08
N GLN A 123 -5.92 -6.78 2.78
CA GLN A 123 -6.39 -6.85 4.17
C GLN A 123 -5.48 -6.06 5.12
N TRP A 124 -4.17 -6.35 5.12
CA TRP A 124 -3.27 -5.66 6.04
C TRP A 124 -3.07 -4.19 5.66
N LEU A 125 -3.07 -3.83 4.36
CA LEU A 125 -3.02 -2.43 3.92
C LEU A 125 -4.28 -1.67 4.34
N THR A 126 -5.46 -2.30 4.29
CA THR A 126 -6.71 -1.70 4.79
C THR A 126 -6.63 -1.41 6.28
N ALA A 127 -6.15 -2.39 7.06
CA ALA A 127 -5.99 -2.25 8.50
C ALA A 127 -4.94 -1.17 8.84
N ALA A 128 -3.80 -1.12 8.12
CA ALA A 128 -2.79 -0.09 8.27
C ALA A 128 -3.35 1.31 7.93
N ARG A 129 -4.12 1.43 6.84
CA ARG A 129 -4.76 2.69 6.44
C ARG A 129 -5.75 3.18 7.49
N HIS A 130 -6.51 2.27 8.12
CA HIS A 130 -7.41 2.60 9.22
C HIS A 130 -6.66 3.17 10.43
N ALA A 131 -5.57 2.53 10.82
CA ALA A 131 -4.76 2.94 11.98
C ALA A 131 -4.00 4.26 11.74
N LEU A 132 -3.58 4.55 10.50
CA LEU A 132 -2.83 5.75 10.15
C LEU A 132 -3.66 7.02 10.34
N LYS A 133 -3.03 8.06 10.90
CA LYS A 133 -3.55 9.44 10.88
C LYS A 133 -3.73 9.92 9.44
N ASP A 134 -4.54 10.96 9.23
CA ASP A 134 -4.80 11.50 7.90
C ASP A 134 -3.55 12.09 7.23
N ASP A 135 -2.62 12.60 8.04
CA ASP A 135 -1.29 13.07 7.63
C ASP A 135 -0.19 12.02 7.82
N GLY A 136 -0.56 10.81 8.22
CA GLY A 136 0.34 9.68 8.44
C GLY A 136 0.92 9.13 7.13
N SER A 137 2.02 8.41 7.26
CA SER A 137 2.72 7.80 6.12
C SER A 137 3.01 6.31 6.33
N ILE A 138 3.21 5.62 5.22
CA ILE A 138 3.59 4.21 5.20
C ILE A 138 4.85 4.01 4.37
N TRP A 139 5.74 3.16 4.87
CA TRP A 139 6.88 2.62 4.15
C TRP A 139 6.69 1.13 3.98
N VAL A 140 6.79 0.64 2.77
CA VAL A 140 6.64 -0.79 2.48
C VAL A 140 7.89 -1.25 1.74
N ILE A 141 8.62 -2.18 2.34
CA ILE A 141 9.78 -2.81 1.70
C ILE A 141 9.35 -4.03 0.91
N GLY A 142 10.03 -4.29 -0.19
CA GLY A 142 9.84 -5.49 -0.99
C GLY A 142 10.96 -5.71 -1.99
N SER A 143 10.97 -6.91 -2.55
CA SER A 143 11.87 -7.29 -3.63
C SER A 143 11.18 -7.19 -5.00
N TYR A 144 11.91 -7.47 -6.08
CA TYR A 144 11.34 -7.53 -7.43
C TYR A 144 10.20 -8.56 -7.60
N HIS A 145 10.00 -9.46 -6.63
CA HIS A 145 8.92 -10.45 -6.69
C HIS A 145 7.55 -9.82 -6.36
N ASN A 146 7.50 -8.89 -5.42
CA ASN A 146 6.25 -8.39 -4.86
C ASN A 146 6.07 -6.87 -4.94
N ILE A 147 7.16 -6.08 -5.06
CA ILE A 147 7.09 -4.62 -4.92
C ILE A 147 6.17 -3.95 -5.96
N PHE A 148 6.13 -4.46 -7.19
CA PHE A 148 5.28 -3.91 -8.25
C PHE A 148 3.79 -4.14 -7.94
N ARG A 149 3.44 -5.30 -7.35
CA ARG A 149 2.08 -5.60 -6.92
C ARG A 149 1.68 -4.72 -5.73
N LEU A 150 2.57 -4.59 -4.75
CA LEU A 150 2.36 -3.70 -3.60
C LEU A 150 2.18 -2.25 -4.04
N GLY A 151 2.97 -1.77 -5.01
CA GLY A 151 2.82 -0.44 -5.57
C GLY A 151 1.45 -0.22 -6.23
N ALA A 152 0.99 -1.18 -7.04
CA ALA A 152 -0.34 -1.11 -7.66
C ALA A 152 -1.45 -1.12 -6.61
N LEU A 153 -1.35 -2.01 -5.60
CA LEU A 153 -2.34 -2.08 -4.51
C LEU A 153 -2.40 -0.79 -3.69
N LEU A 154 -1.26 -0.20 -3.37
CA LEU A 154 -1.22 1.09 -2.66
C LEU A 154 -1.95 2.18 -3.44
N GLN A 155 -1.72 2.28 -4.75
CA GLN A 155 -2.40 3.25 -5.62
C GLN A 155 -3.90 2.97 -5.72
N ASP A 156 -4.31 1.72 -5.95
CA ASP A 156 -5.72 1.31 -6.01
C ASP A 156 -6.49 1.64 -4.72
N MET A 157 -5.80 1.55 -3.58
CA MET A 157 -6.38 1.84 -2.26
C MET A 157 -6.31 3.32 -1.88
N GLY A 158 -5.86 4.19 -2.76
CA GLY A 158 -5.84 5.64 -2.59
C GLY A 158 -4.71 6.14 -1.67
N PHE A 159 -3.62 5.40 -1.54
CA PHE A 159 -2.41 5.96 -0.99
C PHE A 159 -1.72 6.85 -2.02
N TRP A 160 -1.12 7.93 -1.57
CA TRP A 160 -0.36 8.84 -2.40
C TRP A 160 1.12 8.48 -2.34
N ILE A 161 1.66 7.87 -3.40
CA ILE A 161 3.08 7.52 -3.45
C ILE A 161 3.92 8.79 -3.55
N LEU A 162 4.86 8.93 -2.62
CA LEU A 162 5.78 10.05 -2.54
C LEU A 162 7.09 9.74 -3.25
N ASN A 163 7.68 8.59 -2.97
CA ASN A 163 8.93 8.12 -3.58
C ASN A 163 9.02 6.60 -3.59
N ASP A 164 9.84 6.09 -4.48
CA ASP A 164 10.53 4.81 -4.33
C ASP A 164 11.96 5.05 -3.82
N VAL A 165 12.43 4.18 -2.95
CA VAL A 165 13.76 4.26 -2.35
C VAL A 165 14.49 2.94 -2.59
N VAL A 166 15.70 3.02 -3.10
CA VAL A 166 16.54 1.84 -3.36
C VAL A 166 17.47 1.60 -2.18
N TRP A 167 17.28 0.47 -1.51
CA TRP A 167 18.20 -0.01 -0.50
C TRP A 167 19.23 -0.96 -1.14
N ARG A 168 20.41 -0.45 -1.43
CA ARG A 168 21.51 -1.23 -2.02
C ARG A 168 22.13 -2.18 -1.00
N LYS A 169 22.15 -3.46 -1.32
CA LYS A 169 22.82 -4.50 -0.51
C LYS A 169 24.34 -4.43 -0.68
N THR A 170 25.07 -4.54 0.40
CA THR A 170 26.55 -4.58 0.37
C THR A 170 27.09 -5.97 0.05
N ASN A 171 26.31 -7.02 0.37
CA ASN A 171 26.67 -8.42 0.20
C ASN A 171 25.53 -9.22 -0.48
N PRO A 172 25.10 -8.85 -1.69
CA PRO A 172 24.02 -9.54 -2.36
C PRO A 172 24.39 -10.99 -2.66
N MET A 173 23.41 -11.89 -2.55
CA MET A 173 23.60 -13.27 -2.93
C MET A 173 23.87 -13.37 -4.44
N PRO A 174 25.00 -13.96 -4.88
CA PRO A 174 25.32 -14.06 -6.29
C PRO A 174 24.34 -14.98 -7.02
N ASN A 175 24.13 -14.70 -8.31
CA ASN A 175 23.39 -15.58 -9.20
C ASN A 175 24.31 -16.66 -9.77
N PHE A 176 24.36 -17.81 -9.13
CA PHE A 176 25.26 -18.91 -9.50
C PHE A 176 25.02 -19.51 -10.88
N ARG A 177 23.81 -19.40 -11.43
CA ARG A 177 23.48 -19.95 -12.75
C ARG A 177 23.75 -19.00 -13.90
N GLY A 178 24.17 -17.76 -13.63
CA GLY A 178 24.49 -16.76 -14.65
C GLY A 178 23.34 -16.38 -15.61
N ARG A 179 22.09 -16.71 -15.27
CA ARG A 179 20.93 -16.51 -16.15
C ARG A 179 20.25 -15.17 -15.99
N ARG A 180 20.60 -14.42 -14.95
CA ARG A 180 20.05 -13.10 -14.60
C ARG A 180 21.06 -12.30 -13.82
N PHE A 181 20.85 -11.00 -13.70
CA PHE A 181 21.68 -10.17 -12.83
C PHE A 181 21.51 -10.55 -11.36
N THR A 182 22.53 -10.26 -10.55
CA THR A 182 22.44 -10.38 -9.11
C THR A 182 21.43 -9.37 -8.56
N ASN A 183 20.51 -9.84 -7.71
CA ASN A 183 19.59 -8.94 -7.03
C ASN A 183 20.31 -8.21 -5.89
N ALA A 184 20.81 -7.02 -6.19
CA ALA A 184 21.68 -6.24 -5.30
C ALA A 184 20.95 -5.10 -4.57
N HIS A 185 19.62 -5.09 -4.58
CA HIS A 185 18.83 -4.08 -3.84
C HIS A 185 17.47 -4.63 -3.42
N GLU A 186 16.87 -3.96 -2.45
CA GLU A 186 15.44 -3.98 -2.18
C GLU A 186 14.86 -2.61 -2.51
N THR A 187 13.56 -2.57 -2.75
CA THR A 187 12.85 -1.32 -2.99
C THR A 187 11.92 -1.03 -1.82
N LEU A 188 11.91 0.22 -1.36
CA LEU A 188 10.92 0.70 -0.40
C LEU A 188 10.00 1.69 -1.11
N ILE A 189 8.70 1.53 -0.95
CA ILE A 189 7.72 2.52 -1.36
C ILE A 189 7.39 3.38 -0.15
N TRP A 190 7.57 4.69 -0.28
CA TRP A 190 7.10 5.67 0.69
C TRP A 190 5.83 6.33 0.16
N ALA A 191 4.76 6.22 0.94
CA ALA A 191 3.47 6.77 0.58
C ALA A 191 2.80 7.48 1.74
N ALA A 192 2.01 8.51 1.45
CA ALA A 192 1.12 9.16 2.41
C ALA A 192 -0.26 8.52 2.35
N LYS A 193 -1.03 8.60 3.45
CA LYS A 193 -2.42 8.12 3.50
C LYS A 193 -3.31 8.82 2.48
N SER A 194 -3.05 10.11 2.23
CA SER A 194 -3.81 10.95 1.30
C SER A 194 -2.88 12.00 0.65
N PRO A 195 -3.22 12.54 -0.52
CA PRO A 195 -2.52 13.69 -1.07
C PRO A 195 -2.64 14.88 -0.12
N LYS A 196 -1.54 15.63 0.02
CA LYS A 196 -1.46 16.88 0.80
C LYS A 196 -1.60 18.07 -0.13
#